data_e8195f64eb6c6eabbb8260eb08312881
#
_entry.id   e8195f64eb6c6eabbb8260eb08312881
#
_cell.length_a   1.000
_cell.length_b   1.000
_cell.length_c   1.000
_cell.angle_alpha   90.00
_cell.angle_beta   90.00
_cell.angle_gamma   90.00
#
_symmetry.space_group_name_H-M   'P 1'
#
loop_
_entity.id
_entity.type
_entity.pdbx_description
1 polymer ?
#
loop_
_entity_poly.entity_id
_entity_poly.type
_entity_poly.pdbx_seq_one_letter_code
_entity_poly.pdbx_strand_id
1 'polypeptide(L)'
;MALTAGIVGLPNVGKSTLFNAITKAGALAANYPFATIDPNVGIVEVPDHRLNKLTELVEPKKTVPTSFEFTDIAGIVKGASKGEGLGNKFLSHIREVDAICQVVRCFEDENITHVAGGVDPLYDIEVINLELILADLESVEKRIGRVEKQAKQKDKDAVAEFGVLSKVRDILKEEKPARLLELDKEEQKIAKGLHLLTMKPMLYVANVSEDDLLDIDANKHVASVREFAASEGSKVIVVCAKIEEEMAALEDEEKAMFLEELGIDESGLDKLIKASYNLLGLATYFTAGVQEVRAWTFKKGMLAPECAGIIHSDFERGFIRAETVSYDDLVEYGSMPKAKEAGRVRLEGKEYEVKDGDIMLFRFNV
;
A
#
# COMPACT_ATOMS: atom_id res chain seq x y z
N MET A 1 -11.12 8.89 -3.34
CA MET A 1 -9.70 9.27 -3.26
C MET A 1 -8.90 7.99 -3.44
N ALA A 2 -7.80 8.03 -4.19
CA ALA A 2 -6.87 6.92 -4.27
C ALA A 2 -6.30 6.64 -2.87
N LEU A 3 -6.09 5.35 -2.52
CA LEU A 3 -5.41 4.98 -1.29
C LEU A 3 -3.90 5.09 -1.51
N THR A 4 -3.19 5.64 -0.52
CA THR A 4 -1.77 6.00 -0.63
C THR A 4 -0.94 5.34 0.45
N ALA A 5 0.35 5.09 0.15
CA ALA A 5 1.31 4.62 1.14
C ALA A 5 2.40 5.68 1.40
N GLY A 6 2.67 5.97 2.66
CA GLY A 6 3.73 6.87 3.07
C GLY A 6 5.06 6.13 3.26
N ILE A 7 6.11 6.62 2.62
CA ILE A 7 7.47 6.10 2.83
C ILE A 7 8.10 6.86 3.97
N VAL A 8 8.46 6.15 5.03
CA VAL A 8 9.12 6.71 6.22
C VAL A 8 10.45 6.02 6.49
N GLY A 9 11.31 6.66 7.23
CA GLY A 9 12.60 6.08 7.65
C GLY A 9 13.47 7.10 8.35
N LEU A 10 14.41 6.62 9.15
CA LEU A 10 15.43 7.46 9.76
C LEU A 10 16.38 8.04 8.68
N PRO A 11 17.17 9.07 9.00
CA PRO A 11 18.18 9.56 8.07
C PRO A 11 19.16 8.46 7.63
N ASN A 12 19.59 8.50 6.38
CA ASN A 12 20.62 7.63 5.81
C ASN A 12 20.26 6.12 5.73
N VAL A 13 18.98 5.77 5.75
CA VAL A 13 18.51 4.38 5.54
C VAL A 13 18.27 4.04 4.07
N GLY A 14 18.46 5.01 3.13
CA GLY A 14 18.19 4.85 1.70
C GLY A 14 16.79 5.28 1.26
N LYS A 15 16.01 5.94 2.13
CA LYS A 15 14.64 6.40 1.85
C LYS A 15 14.56 7.28 0.59
N SER A 16 15.43 8.29 0.47
CA SER A 16 15.42 9.21 -0.67
C SER A 16 15.84 8.52 -1.96
N THR A 17 16.81 7.60 -1.91
CA THR A 17 17.24 6.78 -3.05
C THR A 17 16.08 5.92 -3.56
N LEU A 18 15.36 5.25 -2.65
CA LEU A 18 14.17 4.47 -3.00
C LEU A 18 13.06 5.34 -3.59
N PHE A 19 12.81 6.52 -3.00
CA PHE A 19 11.80 7.44 -3.51
C PHE A 19 12.18 8.01 -4.88
N ASN A 20 13.46 8.26 -5.14
CA ASN A 20 13.95 8.63 -6.47
C ASN A 20 13.69 7.52 -7.50
N ALA A 21 13.92 6.25 -7.14
CA ALA A 21 13.58 5.12 -8.01
C ALA A 21 12.09 5.10 -8.36
N ILE A 22 11.22 5.31 -7.37
CA ILE A 22 9.77 5.41 -7.54
C ILE A 22 9.41 6.56 -8.50
N THR A 23 9.96 7.75 -8.27
CA THR A 23 9.63 8.93 -9.09
C THR A 23 10.17 8.84 -10.51
N LYS A 24 11.34 8.24 -10.73
CA LYS A 24 11.89 7.98 -12.06
C LYS A 24 11.04 6.97 -12.82
N ALA A 25 10.67 5.86 -12.19
CA ALA A 25 9.76 4.86 -12.77
C ALA A 25 8.40 5.47 -13.13
N GLY A 26 7.87 6.36 -12.28
CA GLY A 26 6.63 7.08 -12.54
C GLY A 26 6.73 8.13 -13.64
N ALA A 27 7.88 8.75 -13.83
CA ALA A 27 8.08 9.73 -14.90
C ALA A 27 8.04 9.11 -16.30
N LEU A 28 8.46 7.87 -16.44
CA LEU A 28 8.32 7.08 -17.69
C LEU A 28 6.85 6.72 -17.96
N ALA A 29 6.06 6.59 -16.91
CA ALA A 29 4.62 6.30 -16.96
C ALA A 29 3.73 7.56 -17.15
N ALA A 30 4.29 8.75 -17.38
CA ALA A 30 3.64 10.09 -17.30
C ALA A 30 2.57 10.39 -18.37
N ASN A 31 1.86 9.40 -18.89
CA ASN A 31 0.67 9.57 -19.72
C ASN A 31 -0.65 9.69 -18.91
N TYR A 32 -0.58 9.91 -17.58
CA TYR A 32 -1.77 10.10 -16.76
C TYR A 32 -2.24 11.56 -16.80
N PRO A 33 -3.48 11.82 -17.29
CA PRO A 33 -3.97 13.19 -17.52
C PRO A 33 -4.24 14.04 -16.27
N PHE A 34 -3.99 13.52 -15.05
CA PHE A 34 -4.30 14.19 -13.78
C PHE A 34 -3.15 14.17 -12.77
N ALA A 35 -1.91 13.85 -13.18
CA ALA A 35 -0.77 13.91 -12.27
C ALA A 35 -0.45 15.37 -11.94
N THR A 36 -0.91 15.86 -10.81
CA THR A 36 -0.35 17.07 -10.18
C THR A 36 1.06 16.73 -9.73
N ILE A 37 2.04 17.49 -10.20
CA ILE A 37 3.44 17.33 -9.80
C ILE A 37 3.59 17.91 -8.38
N ASP A 38 3.24 17.12 -7.37
CA ASP A 38 3.64 17.38 -6.00
C ASP A 38 5.03 16.75 -5.81
N PRO A 39 6.06 17.50 -5.41
CA PRO A 39 7.42 16.98 -5.30
C PRO A 39 7.58 15.85 -4.27
N ASN A 40 6.58 15.62 -3.44
CA ASN A 40 6.56 14.58 -2.42
C ASN A 40 5.67 13.38 -2.78
N VAL A 41 5.11 13.33 -3.99
CA VAL A 41 4.25 12.22 -4.45
C VAL A 41 4.87 11.54 -5.64
N GLY A 42 5.10 10.22 -5.51
CA GLY A 42 5.53 9.33 -6.59
C GLY A 42 4.35 8.46 -7.05
N ILE A 43 4.00 8.54 -8.32
CA ILE A 43 2.95 7.72 -8.92
C ILE A 43 3.64 6.66 -9.77
N VAL A 44 3.32 5.39 -9.55
CA VAL A 44 3.88 4.26 -10.27
C VAL A 44 2.79 3.38 -10.84
N GLU A 45 3.09 2.71 -11.93
CA GLU A 45 2.23 1.65 -12.45
C GLU A 45 2.27 0.43 -11.54
N VAL A 46 1.12 -0.22 -11.33
CA VAL A 46 1.05 -1.49 -10.62
C VAL A 46 1.39 -2.60 -11.60
N PRO A 47 2.49 -3.34 -11.40
CA PRO A 47 2.89 -4.42 -12.29
C PRO A 47 1.87 -5.54 -12.28
N ASP A 48 1.26 -5.84 -13.43
CA ASP A 48 0.27 -6.91 -13.56
C ASP A 48 0.43 -7.64 -14.91
N HIS A 49 1.01 -8.85 -14.85
CA HIS A 49 1.21 -9.70 -16.04
C HIS A 49 -0.09 -10.05 -16.76
N ARG A 50 -1.23 -10.01 -16.04
CA ARG A 50 -2.56 -10.28 -16.63
C ARG A 50 -2.96 -9.21 -17.64
N LEU A 51 -2.59 -7.94 -17.38
CA LEU A 51 -2.84 -6.84 -18.30
C LEU A 51 -2.07 -7.05 -19.60
N ASN A 52 -0.80 -7.43 -19.52
CA ASN A 52 0.05 -7.71 -20.68
C ASN A 52 -0.53 -8.86 -21.51
N LYS A 53 -0.96 -9.94 -20.85
CA LYS A 53 -1.57 -11.08 -21.51
C LYS A 53 -2.90 -10.76 -22.18
N LEU A 54 -3.72 -9.93 -21.54
CA LEU A 54 -4.98 -9.43 -22.15
C LEU A 54 -4.69 -8.52 -23.35
N THR A 55 -3.64 -7.74 -23.32
CA THR A 55 -3.20 -6.90 -24.43
C THR A 55 -2.78 -7.74 -25.63
N GLU A 56 -1.99 -8.80 -25.43
CA GLU A 56 -1.65 -9.75 -26.49
C GLU A 56 -2.87 -10.44 -27.10
N LEU A 57 -3.84 -10.80 -26.24
CA LEU A 57 -5.03 -11.56 -26.66
C LEU A 57 -6.04 -10.72 -27.44
N VAL A 58 -6.20 -9.45 -27.06
CA VAL A 58 -7.24 -8.55 -27.59
C VAL A 58 -6.69 -7.63 -28.69
N GLU A 59 -5.37 -7.39 -28.71
CA GLU A 59 -4.68 -6.45 -29.60
C GLU A 59 -5.39 -5.07 -29.65
N PRO A 60 -5.54 -4.39 -28.51
CA PRO A 60 -6.27 -3.14 -28.42
C PRO A 60 -5.47 -1.99 -29.01
N LYS A 61 -6.16 -0.88 -29.35
CA LYS A 61 -5.48 0.37 -29.75
C LYS A 61 -4.71 1.02 -28.58
N LYS A 62 -5.14 0.75 -27.35
CA LYS A 62 -4.56 1.34 -26.14
C LYS A 62 -4.62 0.36 -24.97
N THR A 63 -3.52 0.26 -24.23
CA THR A 63 -3.46 -0.44 -22.95
C THR A 63 -3.24 0.58 -21.85
N VAL A 64 -4.01 0.46 -20.75
CA VAL A 64 -3.93 1.39 -19.61
C VAL A 64 -3.77 0.59 -18.34
N PRO A 65 -2.59 0.61 -17.70
CA PRO A 65 -2.36 0.02 -16.40
C PRO A 65 -3.08 0.80 -15.31
N THR A 66 -3.17 0.22 -14.12
CA THR A 66 -3.54 0.98 -12.93
C THR A 66 -2.31 1.55 -12.24
N SER A 67 -2.50 2.60 -11.45
CA SER A 67 -1.41 3.28 -10.73
C SER A 67 -1.59 3.19 -9.22
N PHE A 68 -0.47 3.35 -8.51
CA PHE A 68 -0.41 3.45 -7.07
C PHE A 68 0.42 4.66 -6.66
N GLU A 69 0.05 5.30 -5.56
CA GLU A 69 0.69 6.52 -5.10
C GLU A 69 1.51 6.28 -3.82
N PHE A 70 2.77 6.69 -3.85
CA PHE A 70 3.64 6.79 -2.69
C PHE A 70 3.87 8.25 -2.34
N THR A 71 3.85 8.55 -1.03
CA THR A 71 4.18 9.89 -0.51
C THR A 71 5.50 9.82 0.24
N ASP A 72 6.47 10.66 -0.13
CA ASP A 72 7.69 10.82 0.65
C ASP A 72 7.39 11.61 1.93
N ILE A 73 7.55 10.95 3.06
CA ILE A 73 7.37 11.59 4.36
C ILE A 73 8.76 11.94 4.91
N ALA A 74 8.98 13.24 5.14
CA ALA A 74 10.25 13.73 5.65
C ALA A 74 10.70 12.93 6.89
N GLY A 75 12.00 12.60 6.95
CA GLY A 75 12.55 11.73 7.98
C GLY A 75 12.29 12.24 9.40
N ILE A 76 12.07 11.32 10.31
CA ILE A 76 11.91 11.57 11.74
C ILE A 76 13.28 11.88 12.37
N VAL A 77 13.26 12.81 13.34
CA VAL A 77 14.30 12.95 14.34
C VAL A 77 13.67 12.58 15.69
N LYS A 78 14.39 11.82 16.53
CA LYS A 78 13.93 11.46 17.87
C LYS A 78 13.43 12.69 18.64
N GLY A 79 12.22 12.61 19.22
CA GLY A 79 11.56 13.73 19.92
C GLY A 79 10.54 14.48 19.08
N ALA A 80 10.16 13.95 17.91
CA ALA A 80 9.16 14.55 17.03
C ALA A 80 7.80 14.76 17.70
N SER A 81 7.40 13.86 18.59
CA SER A 81 6.14 13.91 19.35
C SER A 81 6.11 15.04 20.39
N LYS A 82 7.27 15.56 20.82
CA LYS A 82 7.36 16.63 21.84
C LYS A 82 7.16 18.07 21.30
N GLY A 83 6.79 18.20 20.02
CA GLY A 83 6.08 19.40 19.57
C GLY A 83 6.90 20.55 19.02
N GLU A 84 8.14 20.40 18.61
CA GLU A 84 8.88 21.50 17.97
C GLU A 84 9.06 21.24 16.45
N GLY A 85 8.34 22.00 15.63
CA GLY A 85 8.61 22.23 14.20
C GLY A 85 8.44 21.02 13.28
N LEU A 86 9.54 20.33 12.93
CA LEU A 86 9.57 19.26 11.92
C LEU A 86 8.80 18.00 12.33
N GLY A 87 8.74 17.68 13.63
CA GLY A 87 8.02 16.50 14.13
C GLY A 87 6.51 16.55 13.89
N ASN A 88 5.90 17.71 14.09
CA ASN A 88 4.46 17.91 13.83
C ASN A 88 4.13 17.76 12.34
N LYS A 89 5.01 18.21 11.44
CA LYS A 89 4.83 18.01 9.99
C LYS A 89 4.90 16.55 9.61
N PHE A 90 5.86 15.80 10.15
CA PHE A 90 5.98 14.36 9.96
C PHE A 90 4.69 13.63 10.36
N LEU A 91 4.20 13.85 11.58
CA LEU A 91 2.98 13.23 12.09
C LEU A 91 1.74 13.65 11.27
N SER A 92 1.70 14.89 10.76
CA SER A 92 0.64 15.37 9.86
C SER A 92 0.64 14.58 8.55
N HIS A 93 1.78 14.44 7.90
CA HIS A 93 1.88 13.67 6.65
C HIS A 93 1.52 12.20 6.85
N ILE A 94 1.93 11.57 7.98
CA ILE A 94 1.49 10.20 8.28
C ILE A 94 -0.03 10.11 8.43
N ARG A 95 -0.71 11.14 8.94
CA ARG A 95 -2.19 11.14 9.03
C ARG A 95 -2.85 11.07 7.66
N GLU A 96 -2.26 11.66 6.64
CA GLU A 96 -2.81 11.79 5.29
C GLU A 96 -2.73 10.50 4.47
N VAL A 97 -1.77 9.60 4.76
CA VAL A 97 -1.60 8.34 4.05
C VAL A 97 -2.41 7.20 4.68
N ASP A 98 -2.70 6.14 3.91
CA ASP A 98 -3.51 4.99 4.35
C ASP A 98 -2.68 3.84 4.92
N ALA A 99 -1.43 3.70 4.49
CA ALA A 99 -0.47 2.71 4.98
C ALA A 99 0.92 3.34 5.15
N ILE A 100 1.79 2.68 5.90
CA ILE A 100 3.16 3.11 6.15
C ILE A 100 4.12 2.06 5.61
N CYS A 101 5.06 2.48 4.75
CA CYS A 101 6.20 1.69 4.29
C CYS A 101 7.45 2.21 5.01
N GLN A 102 7.89 1.51 6.05
CA GLN A 102 9.07 1.91 6.83
C GLN A 102 10.33 1.34 6.23
N VAL A 103 11.18 2.19 5.67
CA VAL A 103 12.51 1.83 5.18
C VAL A 103 13.47 1.68 6.34
N VAL A 104 14.14 0.54 6.38
CA VAL A 104 15.07 0.15 7.45
C VAL A 104 16.40 -0.22 6.83
N ARG A 105 17.49 0.30 7.39
CA ARG A 105 18.84 0.02 6.89
C ARG A 105 19.28 -1.38 7.32
N CYS A 106 19.53 -2.25 6.36
CA CYS A 106 20.03 -3.63 6.57
C CYS A 106 21.36 -3.88 5.84
N PHE A 107 22.15 -2.83 5.60
CA PHE A 107 23.47 -2.90 4.94
C PHE A 107 24.52 -2.14 5.74
N GLU A 108 25.75 -2.59 5.66
CA GLU A 108 26.91 -1.91 6.24
C GLU A 108 27.61 -1.08 5.16
N ASP A 109 27.94 0.17 5.45
CA ASP A 109 28.76 1.05 4.59
C ASP A 109 29.47 2.06 5.48
N GLU A 110 30.81 2.02 5.47
CA GLU A 110 31.66 2.89 6.28
C GLU A 110 31.58 4.37 5.87
N ASN A 111 31.18 4.65 4.63
CA ASN A 111 31.03 6.01 4.11
C ASN A 111 29.69 6.64 4.47
N ILE A 112 28.70 5.86 4.94
CA ILE A 112 27.38 6.32 5.29
C ILE A 112 27.21 6.28 6.80
N THR A 113 27.25 7.46 7.44
CA THR A 113 27.08 7.57 8.90
C THR A 113 25.68 7.14 9.32
N HIS A 114 25.59 6.26 10.33
CA HIS A 114 24.31 5.93 10.97
C HIS A 114 24.07 6.84 12.17
N VAL A 115 22.79 7.25 12.37
CA VAL A 115 22.39 8.19 13.45
C VAL A 115 22.71 7.64 14.85
N ALA A 116 22.66 6.31 15.02
CA ALA A 116 22.92 5.62 16.28
C ALA A 116 24.38 5.13 16.44
N GLY A 117 25.27 5.42 15.48
CA GLY A 117 26.69 5.01 15.54
C GLY A 117 26.97 3.57 15.07
N GLY A 118 25.95 2.81 14.67
CA GLY A 118 26.02 1.45 14.12
C GLY A 118 24.70 1.07 13.48
N VAL A 119 24.69 0.04 12.61
CA VAL A 119 23.47 -0.44 11.96
C VAL A 119 22.69 -1.31 12.93
N ASP A 120 21.52 -0.84 13.35
CA ASP A 120 20.57 -1.56 14.21
C ASP A 120 19.15 -1.35 13.69
N PRO A 121 18.67 -2.22 12.79
CA PRO A 121 17.34 -2.07 12.19
C PRO A 121 16.19 -2.16 13.19
N LEU A 122 16.33 -2.92 14.29
CA LEU A 122 15.28 -3.00 15.30
C LEU A 122 15.16 -1.69 16.08
N TYR A 123 16.28 -1.07 16.41
CA TYR A 123 16.29 0.27 17.02
C TYR A 123 15.64 1.31 16.10
N ASP A 124 15.91 1.27 14.80
CA ASP A 124 15.30 2.18 13.82
C ASP A 124 13.77 2.02 13.77
N ILE A 125 13.28 0.77 13.84
CA ILE A 125 11.86 0.46 13.91
C ILE A 125 11.25 0.99 15.20
N GLU A 126 11.87 0.72 16.33
CA GLU A 126 11.41 1.12 17.66
C GLU A 126 11.31 2.64 17.79
N VAL A 127 12.27 3.40 17.27
CA VAL A 127 12.26 4.87 17.31
C VAL A 127 11.01 5.43 16.60
N ILE A 128 10.69 4.94 15.40
CA ILE A 128 9.52 5.40 14.66
C ILE A 128 8.23 4.95 15.36
N ASN A 129 8.13 3.70 15.76
CA ASN A 129 6.96 3.19 16.48
C ASN A 129 6.68 3.99 17.75
N LEU A 130 7.71 4.29 18.54
CA LEU A 130 7.56 5.07 19.77
C LEU A 130 7.01 6.47 19.52
N GLU A 131 7.49 7.17 18.49
CA GLU A 131 6.99 8.51 18.15
C GLU A 131 5.51 8.48 17.74
N LEU A 132 5.08 7.46 16.99
CA LEU A 132 3.67 7.26 16.63
C LEU A 132 2.82 6.94 17.86
N ILE A 133 3.32 6.07 18.74
CA ILE A 133 2.66 5.69 19.99
C ILE A 133 2.46 6.91 20.91
N LEU A 134 3.49 7.72 21.09
CA LEU A 134 3.40 8.91 21.95
C LEU A 134 2.40 9.93 21.40
N ALA A 135 2.37 10.15 20.08
CA ALA A 135 1.42 11.03 19.43
C ALA A 135 -0.03 10.55 19.58
N ASP A 136 -0.25 9.24 19.43
CA ASP A 136 -1.58 8.65 19.63
C ASP A 136 -2.00 8.67 21.10
N LEU A 137 -1.09 8.38 22.01
CA LEU A 137 -1.36 8.41 23.45
C LEU A 137 -1.86 9.78 23.90
N GLU A 138 -1.18 10.85 23.46
CA GLU A 138 -1.61 12.22 23.73
C GLU A 138 -3.02 12.51 23.20
N SER A 139 -3.30 12.07 21.97
CA SER A 139 -4.61 12.24 21.32
C SER A 139 -5.72 11.49 22.05
N VAL A 140 -5.42 10.25 22.44
CA VAL A 140 -6.34 9.34 23.17
C VAL A 140 -6.64 9.89 24.55
N GLU A 141 -5.64 10.33 25.31
CA GLU A 141 -5.84 10.90 26.66
C GLU A 141 -6.68 12.19 26.61
N LYS A 142 -6.44 13.05 25.63
CA LYS A 142 -7.29 14.24 25.39
C LYS A 142 -8.74 13.85 25.07
N ARG A 143 -8.95 12.80 24.27
CA ARG A 143 -10.30 12.31 23.91
C ARG A 143 -11.00 11.68 25.09
N ILE A 144 -10.31 10.87 25.89
CA ILE A 144 -10.81 10.28 27.14
C ILE A 144 -11.35 11.39 28.05
N GLY A 145 -10.59 12.45 28.30
CA GLY A 145 -11.01 13.57 29.15
C GLY A 145 -12.32 14.26 28.72
N ARG A 146 -12.65 14.21 27.42
CA ARG A 146 -13.90 14.75 26.88
C ARG A 146 -15.06 13.76 27.02
N VAL A 147 -14.83 12.50 26.72
CA VAL A 147 -15.86 11.45 26.66
C VAL A 147 -16.24 10.93 28.06
N GLU A 148 -15.31 10.92 29.01
CA GLU A 148 -15.48 10.36 30.35
C GLU A 148 -16.70 10.94 31.09
N LYS A 149 -16.97 12.24 30.96
CA LYS A 149 -18.10 12.90 31.61
C LYS A 149 -19.44 12.39 31.07
N GLN A 150 -19.55 12.20 29.75
CA GLN A 150 -20.76 11.69 29.10
C GLN A 150 -20.93 10.20 29.38
N ALA A 151 -19.84 9.43 29.40
CA ALA A 151 -19.87 8.01 29.78
C ALA A 151 -20.36 7.82 31.23
N LYS A 152 -19.96 8.67 32.17
CA LYS A 152 -20.47 8.68 33.57
C LYS A 152 -21.96 8.98 33.64
N GLN A 153 -22.53 9.70 32.67
CA GLN A 153 -23.96 9.95 32.53
C GLN A 153 -24.73 8.80 31.86
N LYS A 154 -24.03 7.68 31.56
CA LYS A 154 -24.58 6.48 30.93
C LYS A 154 -25.10 6.69 29.51
N ASP A 155 -24.54 7.67 28.77
CA ASP A 155 -24.70 7.77 27.33
C ASP A 155 -24.11 6.54 26.69
N LYS A 156 -24.88 5.80 25.87
CA LYS A 156 -24.47 4.50 25.32
C LYS A 156 -23.27 4.60 24.38
N ASP A 157 -23.28 5.60 23.52
CA ASP A 157 -22.21 5.78 22.53
C ASP A 157 -20.92 6.23 23.23
N ALA A 158 -21.03 7.12 24.20
CA ALA A 158 -19.90 7.56 25.01
C ALA A 158 -19.31 6.42 25.87
N VAL A 159 -20.13 5.52 26.40
CA VAL A 159 -19.65 4.35 27.16
C VAL A 159 -18.88 3.40 26.24
N ALA A 160 -19.40 3.13 25.03
CA ALA A 160 -18.74 2.27 24.05
C ALA A 160 -17.40 2.89 23.61
N GLU A 161 -17.40 4.19 23.25
CA GLU A 161 -16.18 4.91 22.85
C GLU A 161 -15.15 4.94 23.99
N PHE A 162 -15.56 5.20 25.23
CA PHE A 162 -14.68 5.19 26.38
C PHE A 162 -14.04 3.82 26.62
N GLY A 163 -14.79 2.73 26.39
CA GLY A 163 -14.26 1.37 26.46
C GLY A 163 -13.14 1.12 25.47
N VAL A 164 -13.34 1.49 24.21
CA VAL A 164 -12.31 1.37 23.14
C VAL A 164 -11.12 2.25 23.45
N LEU A 165 -11.32 3.52 23.81
CA LEU A 165 -10.23 4.45 24.15
C LEU A 165 -9.39 3.92 25.33
N SER A 166 -10.01 3.27 26.31
CA SER A 166 -9.29 2.68 27.45
C SER A 166 -8.40 1.53 27.01
N LYS A 167 -8.89 0.61 26.18
CA LYS A 167 -8.08 -0.48 25.60
C LYS A 167 -6.91 0.08 24.79
N VAL A 168 -7.17 1.07 23.95
CA VAL A 168 -6.11 1.73 23.14
C VAL A 168 -5.08 2.39 24.03
N ARG A 169 -5.50 3.17 25.03
CA ARG A 169 -4.56 3.82 25.97
C ARG A 169 -3.68 2.79 26.66
N ASP A 170 -4.25 1.69 27.10
CA ASP A 170 -3.53 0.70 27.90
C ASP A 170 -2.46 -0.01 27.07
N ILE A 171 -2.74 -0.39 25.81
CA ILE A 171 -1.72 -0.97 24.92
C ILE A 171 -0.63 0.04 24.53
N LEU A 172 -1.00 1.32 24.28
CA LEU A 172 -0.03 2.37 23.97
C LEU A 172 0.90 2.66 25.17
N LYS A 173 0.42 2.53 26.41
CA LYS A 173 1.24 2.62 27.62
C LYS A 173 2.20 1.45 27.80
N GLU A 174 1.91 0.32 27.17
CA GLU A 174 2.85 -0.82 27.07
C GLU A 174 3.85 -0.65 25.90
N GLU A 175 3.92 0.54 25.30
CA GLU A 175 4.77 0.84 24.13
C GLU A 175 4.47 -0.07 22.92
N LYS A 176 3.22 -0.54 22.79
CA LYS A 176 2.75 -1.36 21.68
C LYS A 176 1.79 -0.57 20.80
N PRO A 177 1.84 -0.75 19.47
CA PRO A 177 0.94 -0.06 18.54
C PRO A 177 -0.50 -0.60 18.65
N ALA A 178 -1.47 0.30 18.47
CA ALA A 178 -2.90 -0.02 18.60
C ALA A 178 -3.40 -1.06 17.56
N ARG A 179 -2.70 -1.25 16.43
CA ARG A 179 -3.01 -2.28 15.43
C ARG A 179 -2.91 -3.72 15.96
N LEU A 180 -2.27 -3.94 17.11
CA LEU A 180 -2.16 -5.25 17.76
C LEU A 180 -3.35 -5.57 18.67
N LEU A 181 -4.29 -4.64 18.86
CA LEU A 181 -5.49 -4.90 19.65
C LEU A 181 -6.46 -5.83 18.93
N GLU A 182 -6.92 -6.84 19.66
CA GLU A 182 -8.07 -7.63 19.23
C GLU A 182 -9.36 -6.87 19.60
N LEU A 183 -10.05 -6.38 18.57
CA LEU A 183 -11.28 -5.61 18.68
C LEU A 183 -12.42 -6.35 17.96
N ASP A 184 -13.60 -6.34 18.56
CA ASP A 184 -14.79 -6.81 17.86
C ASP A 184 -15.24 -5.84 16.75
N LYS A 185 -16.26 -6.21 15.96
CA LYS A 185 -16.71 -5.42 14.80
C LYS A 185 -17.18 -4.00 15.16
N GLU A 186 -17.85 -3.84 16.30
CA GLU A 186 -18.33 -2.54 16.75
C GLU A 186 -17.17 -1.69 17.30
N GLU A 187 -16.29 -2.30 18.06
CA GLU A 187 -15.06 -1.66 18.55
C GLU A 187 -14.14 -1.22 17.40
N GLN A 188 -13.97 -2.07 16.36
CA GLN A 188 -13.21 -1.73 15.16
C GLN A 188 -13.78 -0.50 14.43
N LYS A 189 -15.12 -0.40 14.38
CA LYS A 189 -15.79 0.76 13.78
C LYS A 189 -15.51 2.05 14.56
N ILE A 190 -15.54 1.98 15.89
CA ILE A 190 -15.20 3.10 16.78
C ILE A 190 -13.72 3.46 16.61
N ALA A 191 -12.81 2.48 16.72
CA ALA A 191 -11.37 2.68 16.61
C ALA A 191 -10.98 3.32 15.27
N LYS A 192 -11.62 2.91 14.17
CA LYS A 192 -11.42 3.51 12.84
C LYS A 192 -11.77 5.01 12.82
N GLY A 193 -12.80 5.41 13.57
CA GLY A 193 -13.19 6.82 13.71
C GLY A 193 -12.21 7.68 14.52
N LEU A 194 -11.27 7.06 15.25
CA LEU A 194 -10.24 7.76 16.03
C LEU A 194 -9.05 8.24 15.18
N HIS A 195 -8.90 7.73 13.96
CA HIS A 195 -7.81 8.06 13.02
C HIS A 195 -6.40 7.96 13.63
N LEU A 196 -6.17 6.89 14.40
CA LEU A 196 -4.89 6.67 15.06
C LEU A 196 -3.78 6.31 14.06
N LEU A 197 -2.59 6.84 14.30
CA LEU A 197 -1.40 6.57 13.49
C LEU A 197 -0.95 5.11 13.65
N THR A 198 -0.99 4.60 14.87
CA THR A 198 -0.60 3.22 15.20
C THR A 198 -1.60 2.15 14.79
N MET A 199 -2.78 2.54 14.29
CA MET A 199 -3.77 1.64 13.66
C MET A 199 -3.50 1.45 12.16
N LYS A 200 -2.66 2.27 11.54
CA LYS A 200 -2.35 2.14 10.11
C LYS A 200 -1.60 0.85 9.83
N PRO A 201 -1.91 0.17 8.71
CA PRO A 201 -1.15 -0.98 8.24
C PRO A 201 0.31 -0.62 8.02
N MET A 202 1.23 -1.53 8.41
CA MET A 202 2.67 -1.33 8.33
C MET A 202 3.30 -2.37 7.39
N LEU A 203 4.24 -1.91 6.57
CA LEU A 203 5.12 -2.73 5.73
C LEU A 203 6.56 -2.32 6.01
N TYR A 204 7.42 -3.27 6.33
CA TYR A 204 8.85 -3.00 6.50
C TYR A 204 9.58 -3.20 5.18
N VAL A 205 10.43 -2.25 4.84
CA VAL A 205 11.26 -2.26 3.62
C VAL A 205 12.71 -2.38 4.06
N ALA A 206 13.23 -3.60 4.07
CA ALA A 206 14.61 -3.90 4.41
C ALA A 206 15.51 -3.50 3.24
N ASN A 207 16.22 -2.38 3.37
CA ASN A 207 17.16 -1.89 2.36
C ASN A 207 18.53 -2.53 2.58
N VAL A 208 18.97 -3.32 1.61
CA VAL A 208 20.21 -4.11 1.63
C VAL A 208 21.24 -3.56 0.64
N SER A 209 22.49 -4.06 0.72
CA SER A 209 23.51 -3.81 -0.28
C SER A 209 23.26 -4.66 -1.54
N GLU A 210 24.01 -4.36 -2.60
CA GLU A 210 23.99 -5.13 -3.84
C GLU A 210 24.48 -6.57 -3.61
N ASP A 211 25.56 -6.73 -2.83
CA ASP A 211 26.12 -8.04 -2.50
C ASP A 211 25.13 -8.92 -1.73
N ASP A 212 24.30 -8.34 -0.87
CA ASP A 212 23.28 -9.06 -0.09
C ASP A 212 22.17 -9.64 -0.97
N LEU A 213 21.94 -9.11 -2.18
CA LEU A 213 20.89 -9.65 -3.07
C LEU A 213 21.19 -11.08 -3.54
N LEU A 214 22.47 -11.47 -3.57
CA LEU A 214 22.89 -12.81 -3.97
C LEU A 214 22.58 -13.87 -2.91
N ASP A 215 22.53 -13.49 -1.63
CA ASP A 215 22.17 -14.38 -0.51
C ASP A 215 21.50 -13.59 0.62
N ILE A 216 20.24 -13.23 0.39
CA ILE A 216 19.44 -12.44 1.34
C ILE A 216 19.30 -13.13 2.69
N ASP A 217 19.27 -14.45 2.71
CA ASP A 217 19.04 -15.22 3.94
C ASP A 217 20.30 -15.28 4.84
N ALA A 218 21.48 -14.97 4.32
CA ALA A 218 22.69 -14.77 5.10
C ALA A 218 22.73 -13.44 5.84
N ASN A 219 21.91 -12.45 5.44
CA ASN A 219 21.89 -11.13 6.06
C ASN A 219 21.17 -11.16 7.42
N LYS A 220 21.95 -11.00 8.51
CA LYS A 220 21.44 -11.04 9.89
C LYS A 220 20.44 -9.92 10.21
N HIS A 221 20.62 -8.74 9.62
CA HIS A 221 19.73 -7.61 9.80
C HIS A 221 18.36 -7.87 9.17
N VAL A 222 18.32 -8.46 7.98
CA VAL A 222 17.07 -8.89 7.33
C VAL A 222 16.37 -9.96 8.15
N ALA A 223 17.12 -10.94 8.68
CA ALA A 223 16.56 -11.98 9.53
C ALA A 223 15.88 -11.40 10.77
N SER A 224 16.54 -10.46 11.50
CA SER A 224 15.96 -9.82 12.68
C SER A 224 14.71 -8.99 12.36
N VAL A 225 14.68 -8.27 11.23
CA VAL A 225 13.50 -7.51 10.78
C VAL A 225 12.34 -8.44 10.43
N ARG A 226 12.62 -9.58 9.78
CA ARG A 226 11.60 -10.60 9.46
C ARG A 226 10.98 -11.20 10.73
N GLU A 227 11.80 -11.53 11.73
CA GLU A 227 11.32 -12.05 12.99
C GLU A 227 10.44 -11.04 13.74
N PHE A 228 10.88 -9.79 13.82
CA PHE A 228 10.11 -8.70 14.42
C PHE A 228 8.78 -8.51 13.69
N ALA A 229 8.80 -8.38 12.37
CA ALA A 229 7.59 -8.18 11.57
C ALA A 229 6.60 -9.34 11.72
N ALA A 230 7.09 -10.58 11.76
CA ALA A 230 6.26 -11.77 11.98
C ALA A 230 5.56 -11.72 13.36
N SER A 231 6.23 -11.22 14.40
CA SER A 231 5.67 -11.11 15.74
C SER A 231 4.45 -10.17 15.83
N GLU A 232 4.34 -9.21 14.91
CA GLU A 232 3.21 -8.27 14.83
C GLU A 232 2.32 -8.48 13.59
N GLY A 233 2.51 -9.56 12.84
CA GLY A 233 1.72 -9.89 11.65
C GLY A 233 1.98 -8.97 10.45
N SER A 234 3.07 -8.21 10.47
CA SER A 234 3.51 -7.34 9.36
C SER A 234 4.36 -8.10 8.34
N LYS A 235 4.50 -7.55 7.13
CA LYS A 235 5.35 -8.12 6.07
C LYS A 235 6.66 -7.36 5.93
N VAL A 236 7.67 -8.04 5.37
CA VAL A 236 8.95 -7.45 5.00
C VAL A 236 9.16 -7.61 3.50
N ILE A 237 9.55 -6.53 2.83
CA ILE A 237 10.05 -6.54 1.46
C ILE A 237 11.52 -6.16 1.50
N VAL A 238 12.35 -6.94 0.84
CA VAL A 238 13.77 -6.65 0.69
C VAL A 238 14.00 -5.90 -0.61
N VAL A 239 14.72 -4.79 -0.55
CA VAL A 239 15.07 -3.96 -1.70
C VAL A 239 16.54 -3.58 -1.61
N CYS A 240 17.19 -3.39 -2.75
CA CYS A 240 18.42 -2.61 -2.82
C CYS A 240 18.10 -1.29 -3.52
N ALA A 241 17.90 -0.24 -2.72
CA ALA A 241 17.45 1.06 -3.23
C ALA A 241 18.37 1.63 -4.31
N LYS A 242 19.68 1.34 -4.23
CA LYS A 242 20.67 1.73 -5.24
C LYS A 242 20.40 1.06 -6.59
N ILE A 243 20.23 -0.25 -6.59
CA ILE A 243 19.90 -1.04 -7.78
C ILE A 243 18.56 -0.60 -8.39
N GLU A 244 17.54 -0.36 -7.54
CA GLU A 244 16.25 0.12 -8.04
C GLU A 244 16.36 1.50 -8.70
N GLU A 245 17.19 2.40 -8.16
CA GLU A 245 17.42 3.72 -8.77
C GLU A 245 18.17 3.63 -10.11
N GLU A 246 19.10 2.69 -10.25
CA GLU A 246 19.82 2.42 -11.51
C GLU A 246 18.87 1.80 -12.54
N MET A 247 18.09 0.77 -12.16
CA MET A 247 17.11 0.11 -13.04
C MET A 247 16.00 1.04 -13.51
N ALA A 248 15.59 1.99 -12.68
CA ALA A 248 14.54 2.95 -13.04
C ALA A 248 14.91 3.88 -14.22
N ALA A 249 16.16 3.90 -14.64
CA ALA A 249 16.64 4.66 -15.79
C ALA A 249 16.77 3.81 -17.06
N LEU A 250 16.54 2.49 -16.99
CA LEU A 250 16.69 1.53 -18.08
C LEU A 250 15.36 1.34 -18.84
N GLU A 251 15.46 1.04 -20.12
CA GLU A 251 14.32 0.59 -20.92
C GLU A 251 13.93 -0.86 -20.53
N ASP A 252 12.71 -1.28 -20.82
CA ASP A 252 12.14 -2.56 -20.37
C ASP A 252 13.01 -3.78 -20.76
N GLU A 253 13.60 -3.77 -21.97
CA GLU A 253 14.46 -4.85 -22.45
C GLU A 253 15.78 -4.91 -21.65
N GLU A 254 16.40 -3.75 -21.38
CA GLU A 254 17.63 -3.63 -20.60
C GLU A 254 17.38 -4.03 -19.14
N LYS A 255 16.22 -3.63 -18.58
CA LYS A 255 15.77 -4.00 -17.22
C LYS A 255 15.62 -5.52 -17.10
N ALA A 256 15.01 -6.18 -18.09
CA ALA A 256 14.86 -7.63 -18.09
C ALA A 256 16.22 -8.36 -18.10
N MET A 257 17.16 -7.91 -18.94
CA MET A 257 18.52 -8.46 -18.97
C MET A 257 19.27 -8.26 -17.66
N PHE A 258 19.11 -7.09 -17.03
CA PHE A 258 19.75 -6.78 -15.75
C PHE A 258 19.23 -7.67 -14.63
N LEU A 259 17.91 -7.92 -14.57
CA LEU A 259 17.29 -8.84 -13.61
C LEU A 259 17.79 -10.27 -13.79
N GLU A 260 17.92 -10.73 -15.06
CA GLU A 260 18.45 -12.06 -15.39
C GLU A 260 19.90 -12.19 -14.92
N GLU A 261 20.75 -11.17 -15.13
CA GLU A 261 22.14 -11.15 -14.68
C GLU A 261 22.27 -11.25 -13.17
N LEU A 262 21.36 -10.60 -12.42
CA LEU A 262 21.28 -10.68 -10.97
C LEU A 262 20.63 -11.97 -10.46
N GLY A 263 20.04 -12.79 -11.36
CA GLY A 263 19.35 -14.03 -11.00
C GLY A 263 18.06 -13.80 -10.19
N ILE A 264 17.39 -12.66 -10.39
CA ILE A 264 16.13 -12.30 -9.74
C ILE A 264 15.00 -12.17 -10.76
N ASP A 265 13.83 -12.74 -10.43
CA ASP A 265 12.67 -12.77 -11.34
C ASP A 265 11.90 -11.44 -11.37
N GLU A 266 12.02 -10.62 -10.33
CA GLU A 266 11.23 -9.42 -10.15
C GLU A 266 11.99 -8.39 -9.29
N SER A 267 11.90 -7.11 -9.65
CA SER A 267 12.55 -6.02 -8.91
C SER A 267 12.00 -5.88 -7.49
N GLY A 268 12.80 -5.34 -6.58
CA GLY A 268 12.36 -5.03 -5.23
C GLY A 268 11.28 -3.95 -5.23
N LEU A 269 11.34 -3.00 -6.17
CA LEU A 269 10.31 -1.96 -6.34
C LEU A 269 8.98 -2.56 -6.76
N ASP A 270 8.95 -3.49 -7.72
CA ASP A 270 7.72 -4.17 -8.13
C ASP A 270 7.10 -4.96 -6.98
N LYS A 271 7.93 -5.67 -6.20
CA LYS A 271 7.50 -6.35 -4.96
C LYS A 271 6.91 -5.38 -3.94
N LEU A 272 7.55 -4.21 -3.74
CA LEU A 272 7.07 -3.17 -2.84
C LEU A 272 5.71 -2.62 -3.27
N ILE A 273 5.54 -2.31 -4.57
CA ILE A 273 4.28 -1.82 -5.13
C ILE A 273 3.16 -2.84 -4.90
N LYS A 274 3.37 -4.11 -5.29
CA LYS A 274 2.39 -5.19 -5.10
C LYS A 274 2.06 -5.43 -3.63
N ALA A 275 3.06 -5.41 -2.75
CA ALA A 275 2.86 -5.60 -1.31
C ALA A 275 2.05 -4.46 -0.70
N SER A 276 2.34 -3.21 -1.06
CA SER A 276 1.61 -2.03 -0.59
C SER A 276 0.16 -2.03 -1.07
N TYR A 277 -0.05 -2.39 -2.33
CA TYR A 277 -1.37 -2.55 -2.94
C TYR A 277 -2.22 -3.59 -2.21
N ASN A 278 -1.64 -4.76 -1.95
CA ASN A 278 -2.30 -5.84 -1.20
C ASN A 278 -2.53 -5.48 0.28
N LEU A 279 -1.60 -4.75 0.92
CA LEU A 279 -1.72 -4.30 2.32
C LEU A 279 -2.96 -3.44 2.54
N LEU A 280 -3.30 -2.61 1.55
CA LEU A 280 -4.49 -1.75 1.57
C LEU A 280 -5.78 -2.48 1.16
N GLY A 281 -5.69 -3.78 0.89
CA GLY A 281 -6.84 -4.59 0.46
C GLY A 281 -7.33 -4.22 -0.93
N LEU A 282 -6.44 -3.70 -1.78
CA LEU A 282 -6.74 -3.39 -3.17
C LEU A 282 -6.67 -4.64 -4.04
N ALA A 283 -7.39 -4.61 -5.14
CA ALA A 283 -7.42 -5.63 -6.17
C ALA A 283 -7.69 -4.96 -7.54
N THR A 284 -7.55 -5.74 -8.61
CA THR A 284 -7.68 -5.25 -9.97
C THR A 284 -8.74 -6.04 -10.71
N TYR A 285 -9.70 -5.33 -11.34
CA TYR A 285 -10.52 -5.90 -12.39
C TYR A 285 -10.17 -5.24 -13.74
N PHE A 286 -10.56 -5.86 -14.84
CA PHE A 286 -10.21 -5.40 -16.17
C PHE A 286 -11.47 -5.10 -16.99
N THR A 287 -11.34 -4.14 -17.90
CA THR A 287 -12.21 -3.99 -19.05
C THR A 287 -11.40 -4.29 -20.31
N ALA A 288 -11.91 -5.15 -21.18
CA ALA A 288 -11.19 -5.60 -22.37
C ALA A 288 -12.04 -5.38 -23.62
N GLY A 289 -11.53 -4.57 -24.53
CA GLY A 289 -12.16 -4.27 -25.81
C GLY A 289 -11.15 -3.80 -26.85
N VAL A 290 -11.53 -3.83 -28.13
CA VAL A 290 -10.65 -3.46 -29.26
C VAL A 290 -10.12 -2.01 -29.17
N GLN A 291 -10.84 -1.11 -28.52
CA GLN A 291 -10.39 0.28 -28.37
C GLN A 291 -9.41 0.42 -27.21
N GLU A 292 -9.69 -0.26 -26.09
CA GLU A 292 -8.90 -0.16 -24.88
C GLU A 292 -8.99 -1.47 -24.07
N VAL A 293 -7.84 -1.91 -23.55
CA VAL A 293 -7.74 -2.84 -22.43
C VAL A 293 -7.23 -2.04 -21.24
N ARG A 294 -7.96 -2.10 -20.12
CA ARG A 294 -7.64 -1.27 -18.95
C ARG A 294 -7.78 -2.04 -17.64
N ALA A 295 -6.81 -1.83 -16.76
CA ALA A 295 -6.83 -2.28 -15.38
C ALA A 295 -7.46 -1.20 -14.48
N TRP A 296 -8.35 -1.62 -13.57
CA TRP A 296 -9.07 -0.76 -12.64
C TRP A 296 -8.83 -1.21 -11.20
N THR A 297 -8.35 -0.30 -10.36
CA THR A 297 -8.19 -0.56 -8.93
C THR A 297 -9.55 -0.52 -8.23
N PHE A 298 -9.82 -1.53 -7.40
CA PHE A 298 -10.95 -1.54 -6.49
C PHE A 298 -10.55 -2.09 -5.12
N LYS A 299 -11.37 -1.86 -4.12
CA LYS A 299 -11.17 -2.42 -2.79
C LYS A 299 -11.89 -3.76 -2.68
N LYS A 300 -11.20 -4.80 -2.19
CA LYS A 300 -11.80 -6.12 -1.94
C LYS A 300 -13.07 -5.99 -1.11
N GLY A 301 -14.13 -6.71 -1.50
CA GLY A 301 -15.45 -6.61 -0.92
C GLY A 301 -16.40 -5.62 -1.60
N MET A 302 -15.93 -4.84 -2.58
CA MET A 302 -16.82 -3.96 -3.36
C MET A 302 -17.73 -4.77 -4.28
N LEU A 303 -18.96 -4.29 -4.42
CA LEU A 303 -19.96 -4.88 -5.30
C LEU A 303 -19.87 -4.32 -6.73
N ALA A 304 -20.44 -5.06 -7.69
CA ALA A 304 -20.39 -4.70 -9.11
C ALA A 304 -20.86 -3.27 -9.44
N PRO A 305 -21.94 -2.73 -8.84
CA PRO A 305 -22.32 -1.33 -9.06
C PRO A 305 -21.25 -0.34 -8.59
N GLU A 306 -20.63 -0.57 -7.43
CA GLU A 306 -19.58 0.29 -6.88
C GLU A 306 -18.34 0.28 -7.80
N CYS A 307 -17.96 -0.91 -8.30
CA CYS A 307 -16.88 -1.04 -9.29
C CYS A 307 -17.23 -0.35 -10.62
N ALA A 308 -18.47 -0.43 -11.08
CA ALA A 308 -18.93 0.36 -12.23
C ALA A 308 -18.80 1.87 -11.98
N GLY A 309 -19.04 2.31 -10.75
CA GLY A 309 -18.87 3.69 -10.29
C GLY A 309 -17.44 4.22 -10.37
N ILE A 310 -16.44 3.34 -10.27
CA ILE A 310 -15.01 3.69 -10.46
C ILE A 310 -14.78 4.20 -11.89
N ILE A 311 -15.47 3.64 -12.87
CA ILE A 311 -15.38 4.08 -14.27
C ILE A 311 -16.11 5.42 -14.46
N HIS A 312 -17.37 5.48 -14.01
CA HIS A 312 -18.18 6.69 -14.06
C HIS A 312 -19.39 6.58 -13.13
N SER A 313 -19.75 7.68 -12.45
CA SER A 313 -20.91 7.71 -11.53
C SER A 313 -22.24 7.33 -12.19
N ASP A 314 -22.40 7.56 -13.49
CA ASP A 314 -23.60 7.15 -14.22
C ASP A 314 -23.69 5.63 -14.37
N PHE A 315 -22.55 4.93 -14.45
CA PHE A 315 -22.53 3.48 -14.52
C PHE A 315 -23.02 2.85 -13.22
N GLU A 316 -22.69 3.45 -12.07
CA GLU A 316 -23.20 3.03 -10.77
C GLU A 316 -24.71 3.27 -10.65
N ARG A 317 -25.16 4.49 -10.94
CA ARG A 317 -26.59 4.87 -10.84
C ARG A 317 -27.48 4.07 -11.77
N GLY A 318 -27.03 3.89 -13.02
CA GLY A 318 -27.76 3.18 -14.03
C GLY A 318 -27.49 1.68 -14.12
N PHE A 319 -26.74 1.10 -13.15
CA PHE A 319 -26.30 -0.28 -13.21
C PHE A 319 -27.46 -1.27 -13.39
N ILE A 320 -27.35 -2.11 -14.41
CA ILE A 320 -28.31 -3.19 -14.69
C ILE A 320 -27.70 -4.54 -14.33
N ARG A 321 -26.53 -4.85 -14.94
CA ARG A 321 -25.79 -6.10 -14.75
C ARG A 321 -24.37 -5.96 -15.29
N ALA A 322 -23.49 -6.89 -14.94
CA ALA A 322 -22.17 -7.04 -15.54
C ALA A 322 -22.05 -8.39 -16.27
N GLU A 323 -21.54 -8.39 -17.50
CA GLU A 323 -21.05 -9.60 -18.14
C GLU A 323 -19.62 -9.81 -17.64
N THR A 324 -19.38 -10.92 -16.91
CA THR A 324 -18.13 -11.16 -16.18
C THR A 324 -17.54 -12.50 -16.58
N VAL A 325 -16.25 -12.52 -16.89
CA VAL A 325 -15.46 -13.73 -17.11
C VAL A 325 -14.18 -13.64 -16.26
N SER A 326 -13.72 -14.78 -15.71
CA SER A 326 -12.43 -14.79 -15.01
C SER A 326 -11.26 -14.64 -16.00
N TYR A 327 -10.14 -14.11 -15.53
CA TYR A 327 -8.93 -14.03 -16.33
C TYR A 327 -8.52 -15.40 -16.89
N ASP A 328 -8.52 -16.43 -16.06
CA ASP A 328 -8.10 -17.77 -16.44
C ASP A 328 -9.01 -18.35 -17.54
N ASP A 329 -10.33 -18.21 -17.40
CA ASP A 329 -11.28 -18.65 -18.43
C ASP A 329 -11.07 -17.89 -19.75
N LEU A 330 -10.84 -16.56 -19.71
CA LEU A 330 -10.64 -15.81 -20.94
C LEU A 330 -9.35 -16.21 -21.66
N VAL A 331 -8.27 -16.46 -20.92
CA VAL A 331 -6.99 -16.93 -21.48
C VAL A 331 -7.14 -18.36 -22.05
N GLU A 332 -7.83 -19.27 -21.35
CA GLU A 332 -8.05 -20.64 -21.78
C GLU A 332 -8.82 -20.69 -23.12
N TYR A 333 -9.89 -19.92 -23.24
CA TYR A 333 -10.72 -19.90 -24.45
C TYR A 333 -10.25 -18.94 -25.54
N GLY A 334 -9.30 -18.08 -25.24
CA GLY A 334 -8.60 -17.21 -26.18
C GLY A 334 -9.45 -16.03 -26.71
N SER A 335 -10.73 -15.92 -26.38
CA SER A 335 -11.55 -14.76 -26.73
C SER A 335 -12.89 -14.75 -25.98
N MET A 336 -13.48 -13.55 -25.82
CA MET A 336 -14.77 -13.38 -25.17
C MET A 336 -15.92 -14.17 -25.88
N PRO A 337 -16.03 -14.22 -27.25
CA PRO A 337 -17.03 -15.05 -27.90
C PRO A 337 -16.91 -16.53 -27.57
N LYS A 338 -15.70 -17.10 -27.63
CA LYS A 338 -15.47 -18.52 -27.33
C LYS A 338 -15.75 -18.83 -25.85
N ALA A 339 -15.33 -17.95 -24.91
CA ALA A 339 -15.67 -18.10 -23.50
C ALA A 339 -17.20 -18.07 -23.27
N LYS A 340 -17.93 -17.26 -24.04
CA LYS A 340 -19.39 -17.19 -23.99
C LYS A 340 -20.05 -18.45 -24.54
N GLU A 341 -19.59 -18.98 -25.65
CA GLU A 341 -20.04 -20.27 -26.22
C GLU A 341 -19.81 -21.42 -25.24
N ALA A 342 -18.69 -21.39 -24.51
CA ALA A 342 -18.36 -22.38 -23.47
C ALA A 342 -19.13 -22.16 -22.13
N GLY A 343 -20.00 -21.15 -22.05
CA GLY A 343 -20.79 -20.85 -20.85
C GLY A 343 -19.99 -20.25 -19.69
N ARG A 344 -18.79 -19.72 -19.96
CA ARG A 344 -17.91 -19.13 -18.94
C ARG A 344 -18.17 -17.66 -18.65
N VAL A 345 -18.92 -16.98 -19.51
CA VAL A 345 -19.35 -15.60 -19.28
C VAL A 345 -20.62 -15.61 -18.43
N ARG A 346 -20.51 -15.08 -17.22
CA ARG A 346 -21.60 -14.97 -16.25
C ARG A 346 -22.29 -13.62 -16.38
N LEU A 347 -23.57 -13.58 -16.04
CA LEU A 347 -24.36 -12.35 -15.91
C LEU A 347 -24.54 -12.07 -14.42
N GLU A 348 -23.82 -11.11 -13.92
CA GLU A 348 -23.77 -10.77 -12.50
C GLU A 348 -24.66 -9.56 -12.18
N GLY A 349 -25.39 -9.66 -11.07
CA GLY A 349 -26.29 -8.63 -10.57
C GLY A 349 -25.63 -7.67 -9.58
N LYS A 350 -26.49 -6.87 -8.90
CA LYS A 350 -26.04 -5.81 -7.97
C LYS A 350 -25.31 -6.31 -6.75
N GLU A 351 -25.60 -7.54 -6.31
CA GLU A 351 -25.02 -8.15 -5.11
C GLU A 351 -23.72 -8.92 -5.37
N TYR A 352 -23.23 -8.89 -6.62
CA TYR A 352 -22.00 -9.59 -6.96
C TYR A 352 -20.79 -8.87 -6.38
N GLU A 353 -20.05 -9.56 -5.52
CA GLU A 353 -18.74 -9.12 -5.02
C GLU A 353 -17.68 -9.38 -6.09
N VAL A 354 -17.08 -8.31 -6.61
CA VAL A 354 -16.07 -8.38 -7.67
C VAL A 354 -14.81 -9.06 -7.16
N LYS A 355 -14.26 -9.95 -8.00
CA LYS A 355 -13.05 -10.70 -7.69
C LYS A 355 -11.85 -10.12 -8.41
N ASP A 356 -10.68 -10.29 -7.79
CA ASP A 356 -9.40 -9.93 -8.42
C ASP A 356 -9.21 -10.75 -9.70
N GLY A 357 -8.94 -10.07 -10.81
CA GLY A 357 -8.79 -10.68 -12.13
C GLY A 357 -10.09 -10.84 -12.93
N ASP A 358 -11.23 -10.38 -12.44
CA ASP A 358 -12.46 -10.38 -13.25
C ASP A 358 -12.31 -9.44 -14.45
N ILE A 359 -12.73 -9.92 -15.64
CA ILE A 359 -12.90 -9.09 -16.83
C ILE A 359 -14.38 -8.76 -16.96
N MET A 360 -14.73 -7.48 -16.93
CA MET A 360 -16.11 -7.01 -16.77
C MET A 360 -16.56 -6.09 -17.88
N LEU A 361 -17.80 -6.31 -18.36
CA LEU A 361 -18.50 -5.40 -19.24
C LEU A 361 -19.80 -4.97 -18.56
N PHE A 362 -19.86 -3.72 -18.12
CA PHE A 362 -21.02 -3.16 -17.43
C PHE A 362 -22.12 -2.77 -18.40
N ARG A 363 -23.36 -3.16 -18.09
CA ARG A 363 -24.59 -2.74 -18.76
C ARG A 363 -25.35 -1.81 -17.84
N PHE A 364 -25.61 -0.62 -18.33
CA PHE A 364 -26.26 0.44 -17.56
C PHE A 364 -27.24 1.20 -18.46
N ASN A 365 -28.17 1.90 -17.81
CA ASN A 365 -29.12 2.80 -18.47
C ASN A 365 -29.26 4.07 -17.62
N VAL A 366 -29.05 5.23 -18.23
CA VAL A 366 -29.11 6.56 -17.57
C VAL A 366 -30.17 7.41 -18.26
#